data_cfd20e54e1e62e99b0541ce5f379fe7a
#
_entry.id   cfd20e54e1e62e99b0541ce5f379fe7a
#
_cell.length_a   1.000
_cell.length_b   1.000
_cell.length_c   1.000
_cell.angle_alpha   90.00
_cell.angle_beta   90.00
_cell.angle_gamma   90.00
#
_symmetry.space_group_name_H-M   'P 1'
#
loop_
_entity.id
_entity.type
_entity.pdbx_description
1 polymer ?
#
loop_
_entity_poly.entity_id
_entity_poly.type
_entity_poly.pdbx_seq_one_letter_code
_entity_poly.pdbx_strand_id
1 'polypeptide(L)'
;MANIKKITKKNGTTVYREQIYLGTDCITGKQVYTSISAPTKKELKQKREFKINEFKENGYTRYKSVTVKNYRELSELWLENHKLEVKPQTYSQTVSELRTHLLPVFGDMKVERITLPMIQEFVNKLASNDKLGRVSFRIILSINKRILKYAVNLQIINVNPADNVIVPKNKKNISKKKELKFFETSQLKQFKDYLDSLPNTFKNYYHKTLYLTLLSTGLRIGEAVALEWSDIDLDNGYIDVNKTVAFSRMETNSTKSEAGNRKISIDKNTVLMLRLYKARQYQCFMEHSYSSKMAKYVFSNGFNIYPNRTNLQLVLTKHLKQAGLPRFTFHAFRHTHASLLLNAGIGYKELQHRLGHSTLAMTMDTYSHLSKEKEKDAVNFFEKAMANL
;
A
#
# COMPACT_ATOMS: atom_id res chain seq x y z
N MET A 1 31.17 26.32 -47.15
CA MET A 1 31.75 24.97 -47.28
C MET A 1 31.92 24.40 -45.85
N ALA A 2 31.48 23.17 -45.63
CA ALA A 2 31.60 22.55 -44.32
C ALA A 2 33.08 22.22 -44.03
N ASN A 3 33.59 22.71 -42.87
CA ASN A 3 35.01 22.58 -42.53
C ASN A 3 35.26 21.23 -41.86
N ILE A 4 35.55 20.18 -42.68
CA ILE A 4 35.86 18.84 -42.21
C ILE A 4 37.32 18.82 -41.71
N LYS A 5 37.52 18.57 -40.42
CA LYS A 5 38.84 18.43 -39.80
C LYS A 5 39.23 16.96 -39.69
N LYS A 6 40.45 16.63 -40.06
CA LYS A 6 41.08 15.31 -39.84
C LYS A 6 41.76 15.35 -38.49
N ILE A 7 41.37 14.45 -37.57
CA ILE A 7 41.88 14.40 -36.19
C ILE A 7 42.43 13.00 -35.93
N THR A 8 43.69 12.93 -35.49
CA THR A 8 44.29 11.67 -35.02
C THR A 8 44.11 11.56 -33.50
N LYS A 9 43.45 10.50 -33.06
CA LYS A 9 43.23 10.21 -31.65
C LYS A 9 44.54 9.73 -31.00
N LYS A 10 44.63 9.78 -29.67
CA LYS A 10 45.79 9.31 -28.89
C LYS A 10 46.18 7.84 -29.15
N ASN A 11 45.24 7.04 -29.64
CA ASN A 11 45.43 5.63 -30.00
C ASN A 11 45.87 5.43 -31.47
N GLY A 12 46.30 6.49 -32.17
CA GLY A 12 46.76 6.43 -33.58
C GLY A 12 45.64 6.39 -34.64
N THR A 13 44.37 6.22 -34.24
CA THR A 13 43.26 6.15 -35.22
C THR A 13 42.90 7.55 -35.73
N THR A 14 42.83 7.68 -37.07
CA THR A 14 42.39 8.93 -37.71
C THR A 14 40.89 8.96 -37.93
N VAL A 15 40.24 10.06 -37.53
CA VAL A 15 38.82 10.31 -37.73
C VAL A 15 38.57 11.66 -38.38
N TYR A 16 37.56 11.75 -39.22
CA TYR A 16 37.05 13.00 -39.76
C TYR A 16 35.98 13.55 -38.84
N ARG A 17 36.07 14.85 -38.50
CA ARG A 17 35.12 15.54 -37.63
C ARG A 17 34.56 16.76 -38.34
N GLU A 18 33.28 16.98 -38.20
CA GLU A 18 32.54 18.11 -38.73
C GLU A 18 31.56 18.64 -37.69
N GLN A 19 31.40 19.97 -37.60
CA GLN A 19 30.31 20.59 -36.91
C GLN A 19 29.22 20.94 -37.91
N ILE A 20 28.03 20.42 -37.72
CA ILE A 20 26.91 20.59 -38.62
C ILE A 20 25.81 21.44 -37.97
N TYR A 21 25.19 22.28 -38.79
CA TYR A 21 23.96 22.99 -38.42
C TYR A 21 22.78 22.08 -38.71
N LEU A 22 21.91 21.88 -37.70
CA LEU A 22 20.72 21.04 -37.80
C LEU A 22 19.48 21.84 -38.19
N GLY A 23 19.41 23.11 -37.81
CA GLY A 23 18.29 23.98 -38.02
C GLY A 23 18.09 24.94 -36.83
N THR A 24 17.00 25.69 -36.84
CA THR A 24 16.57 26.52 -35.69
C THR A 24 15.59 25.72 -34.86
N ASP A 25 15.84 25.67 -33.56
CA ASP A 25 14.96 24.97 -32.62
C ASP A 25 13.61 25.70 -32.50
N CYS A 26 12.52 25.02 -32.82
CA CYS A 26 11.18 25.62 -32.87
C CYS A 26 10.64 26.07 -31.52
N ILE A 27 11.19 25.55 -30.41
CA ILE A 27 10.75 25.89 -29.02
C ILE A 27 11.54 27.09 -28.51
N THR A 28 12.87 27.10 -28.74
CA THR A 28 13.75 28.12 -28.15
C THR A 28 14.13 29.24 -29.12
N GLY A 29 13.87 29.10 -30.42
CA GLY A 29 14.28 30.01 -31.46
C GLY A 29 15.79 30.08 -31.69
N LYS A 30 16.60 29.21 -31.06
CA LYS A 30 18.06 29.22 -31.15
C LYS A 30 18.56 28.28 -32.23
N GLN A 31 19.68 28.66 -32.88
CA GLN A 31 20.35 27.80 -33.84
C GLN A 31 20.96 26.58 -33.14
N VAL A 32 20.77 25.40 -33.75
CA VAL A 32 21.20 24.11 -33.22
C VAL A 32 22.35 23.56 -34.03
N TYR A 33 23.49 23.35 -33.38
CA TYR A 33 24.68 22.72 -33.95
C TYR A 33 25.00 21.43 -33.21
N THR A 34 25.55 20.44 -33.93
CA THR A 34 26.10 19.23 -33.34
C THR A 34 27.43 18.86 -34.02
N SER A 35 28.30 18.15 -33.29
CA SER A 35 29.57 17.66 -33.83
C SER A 35 29.44 16.18 -34.13
N ILE A 36 29.82 15.78 -35.34
CA ILE A 36 29.86 14.38 -35.76
C ILE A 36 31.29 13.97 -36.09
N SER A 37 31.59 12.68 -35.90
CA SER A 37 32.88 12.11 -36.29
C SER A 37 32.69 10.71 -36.88
N ALA A 38 33.52 10.35 -37.89
CA ALA A 38 33.51 9.04 -38.51
C ALA A 38 34.93 8.66 -39.02
N PRO A 39 35.25 7.37 -39.19
CA PRO A 39 36.52 6.90 -39.73
C PRO A 39 36.74 7.31 -41.20
N THR A 40 35.66 7.42 -41.96
CA THR A 40 35.71 7.77 -43.38
C THR A 40 34.82 8.98 -43.71
N LYS A 41 35.16 9.70 -44.78
CA LYS A 41 34.33 10.81 -45.26
C LYS A 41 32.94 10.34 -45.73
N LYS A 42 32.82 9.11 -46.26
CA LYS A 42 31.55 8.52 -46.71
C LYS A 42 30.60 8.30 -45.51
N GLU A 43 31.11 7.71 -44.47
CA GLU A 43 30.33 7.51 -43.20
C GLU A 43 30.01 8.83 -42.52
N LEU A 44 30.90 9.84 -42.62
CA LEU A 44 30.62 11.15 -42.06
C LEU A 44 29.42 11.80 -42.77
N LYS A 45 29.30 11.66 -44.08
CA LYS A 45 28.18 12.16 -44.88
C LYS A 45 26.88 11.45 -44.48
N GLN A 46 26.89 10.13 -44.33
CA GLN A 46 25.74 9.36 -43.89
C GLN A 46 25.29 9.77 -42.47
N LYS A 47 26.23 9.95 -41.53
CA LYS A 47 25.93 10.45 -40.20
C LYS A 47 25.33 11.86 -40.18
N ARG A 48 25.80 12.71 -41.08
CA ARG A 48 25.25 14.07 -41.26
C ARG A 48 23.78 14.02 -41.66
N GLU A 49 23.47 13.26 -42.73
CA GLU A 49 22.08 13.09 -43.19
C GLU A 49 21.18 12.48 -42.11
N PHE A 50 21.68 11.46 -41.43
CA PHE A 50 20.95 10.85 -40.31
C PHE A 50 20.61 11.86 -39.20
N LYS A 51 21.61 12.67 -38.79
CA LYS A 51 21.39 13.67 -37.71
C LYS A 51 20.47 14.82 -38.14
N ILE A 52 20.49 15.22 -39.40
CA ILE A 52 19.56 16.22 -39.91
C ILE A 52 18.12 15.64 -39.94
N ASN A 53 17.97 14.40 -40.42
CA ASN A 53 16.66 13.74 -40.45
C ASN A 53 16.11 13.47 -39.06
N GLU A 54 16.94 13.01 -38.11
CA GLU A 54 16.58 12.85 -36.71
C GLU A 54 16.03 14.16 -36.09
N PHE A 55 16.68 15.30 -36.39
CA PHE A 55 16.22 16.60 -35.90
C PHE A 55 14.90 17.04 -36.55
N LYS A 56 14.71 16.75 -37.86
CA LYS A 56 13.44 17.01 -38.54
C LYS A 56 12.31 16.15 -38.03
N GLU A 57 12.55 14.85 -37.84
CA GLU A 57 11.57 13.90 -37.31
C GLU A 57 11.19 14.24 -35.87
N ASN A 58 12.12 14.83 -35.11
CA ASN A 58 11.85 15.32 -33.76
C ASN A 58 11.15 16.70 -33.73
N GLY A 59 10.59 17.17 -34.85
CA GLY A 59 9.86 18.42 -34.93
C GLY A 59 10.73 19.68 -34.86
N TYR A 60 11.96 19.63 -35.38
CA TYR A 60 12.95 20.73 -35.38
C TYR A 60 13.28 21.26 -33.97
N THR A 61 13.38 20.34 -32.98
CA THR A 61 13.79 20.71 -31.61
C THR A 61 14.78 19.69 -31.03
N ARG A 62 15.60 20.13 -30.07
CA ARG A 62 16.43 19.24 -29.23
C ARG A 62 15.65 18.52 -28.17
N TYR A 63 14.50 19.03 -27.80
CA TYR A 63 13.63 18.39 -26.82
C TYR A 63 12.99 17.17 -27.47
N LYS A 64 13.24 15.99 -26.91
CA LYS A 64 12.57 14.78 -27.37
C LYS A 64 11.09 14.91 -27.12
N SER A 65 10.28 14.96 -28.18
CA SER A 65 8.87 14.70 -28.04
C SER A 65 8.71 13.27 -27.53
N VAL A 66 7.90 13.10 -26.49
CA VAL A 66 7.59 11.77 -25.96
C VAL A 66 6.67 11.09 -26.97
N THR A 67 7.24 10.37 -27.93
CA THR A 67 6.48 9.56 -28.89
C THR A 67 6.15 8.23 -28.23
N VAL A 68 4.89 8.04 -27.88
CA VAL A 68 4.36 6.80 -27.33
C VAL A 68 3.64 6.05 -28.45
N LYS A 69 4.07 4.84 -28.77
CA LYS A 69 3.49 4.04 -29.84
C LYS A 69 2.20 3.34 -29.44
N ASN A 70 2.13 2.87 -28.18
CA ASN A 70 1.03 2.08 -27.69
C ASN A 70 0.80 2.29 -26.18
N TYR A 71 -0.26 1.68 -25.66
CA TYR A 71 -0.63 1.78 -24.25
C TYR A 71 0.44 1.19 -23.31
N ARG A 72 1.19 0.18 -23.72
CA ARG A 72 2.28 -0.43 -22.95
C ARG A 72 3.37 0.59 -22.65
N GLU A 73 3.90 1.24 -23.69
CA GLU A 73 4.92 2.29 -23.55
C GLU A 73 4.41 3.46 -22.69
N LEU A 74 3.15 3.87 -22.87
CA LEU A 74 2.51 4.89 -22.03
C LEU A 74 2.48 4.47 -20.56
N SER A 75 2.09 3.22 -20.31
CA SER A 75 1.97 2.71 -18.94
C SER A 75 3.34 2.57 -18.24
N GLU A 76 4.39 2.26 -18.96
CA GLU A 76 5.76 2.21 -18.45
C GLU A 76 6.25 3.60 -18.05
N LEU A 77 6.07 4.61 -18.91
CA LEU A 77 6.39 6.00 -18.60
C LEU A 77 5.60 6.51 -17.38
N TRP A 78 4.31 6.18 -17.32
CA TRP A 78 3.48 6.54 -16.18
C TRP A 78 3.94 5.85 -14.89
N LEU A 79 4.38 4.58 -14.96
CA LEU A 79 4.87 3.84 -13.80
C LEU A 79 6.16 4.44 -13.22
N GLU A 80 7.04 5.01 -14.03
CA GLU A 80 8.24 5.70 -13.55
C GLU A 80 7.87 6.88 -12.65
N ASN A 81 6.93 7.72 -13.07
CA ASN A 81 6.42 8.82 -12.26
C ASN A 81 5.65 8.31 -11.03
N HIS A 82 4.77 7.33 -11.24
CA HIS A 82 3.96 6.76 -10.16
C HIS A 82 4.80 6.12 -9.04
N LYS A 83 5.97 5.58 -9.37
CA LYS A 83 6.92 5.04 -8.39
C LYS A 83 7.43 6.08 -7.40
N LEU A 84 7.54 7.35 -7.84
CA LEU A 84 7.99 8.47 -6.99
C LEU A 84 6.87 8.97 -6.05
N GLU A 85 5.61 8.79 -6.44
CA GLU A 85 4.44 9.32 -5.73
C GLU A 85 3.92 8.39 -4.63
N VAL A 86 4.10 7.06 -4.79
CA VAL A 86 3.43 6.08 -3.94
C VAL A 86 4.39 5.20 -3.16
N LYS A 87 3.88 4.67 -2.04
CA LYS A 87 4.63 3.68 -1.25
C LYS A 87 4.90 2.42 -2.08
N PRO A 88 6.05 1.75 -1.86
CA PRO A 88 6.49 0.58 -2.62
C PRO A 88 5.46 -0.55 -2.73
N GLN A 89 4.66 -0.77 -1.69
CA GLN A 89 3.60 -1.79 -1.72
C GLN A 89 2.46 -1.42 -2.67
N THR A 90 2.06 -0.15 -2.70
CA THR A 90 1.05 0.35 -3.65
C THR A 90 1.56 0.25 -5.08
N TYR A 91 2.83 0.62 -5.31
CA TYR A 91 3.48 0.46 -6.60
C TYR A 91 3.48 -1.01 -7.09
N SER A 92 3.93 -1.93 -6.23
CA SER A 92 3.96 -3.37 -6.54
C SER A 92 2.56 -3.92 -6.89
N GLN A 93 1.54 -3.51 -6.14
CA GLN A 93 0.15 -3.88 -6.43
C GLN A 93 -0.30 -3.29 -7.77
N THR A 94 -0.02 -2.00 -8.02
CA THR A 94 -0.37 -1.33 -9.28
C THR A 94 0.26 -2.04 -10.48
N VAL A 95 1.55 -2.42 -10.39
CA VAL A 95 2.25 -3.18 -11.43
C VAL A 95 1.61 -4.55 -11.66
N SER A 96 1.22 -5.24 -10.59
CA SER A 96 0.53 -6.54 -10.68
C SER A 96 -0.81 -6.42 -11.39
N GLU A 97 -1.66 -5.46 -11.00
CA GLU A 97 -2.98 -5.23 -11.61
C GLU A 97 -2.85 -4.82 -13.09
N LEU A 98 -1.87 -3.97 -13.40
CA LEU A 98 -1.57 -3.54 -14.77
C LEU A 98 -1.20 -4.74 -15.65
N ARG A 99 -0.26 -5.57 -15.20
CA ARG A 99 0.23 -6.74 -15.96
C ARG A 99 -0.84 -7.81 -16.12
N THR A 100 -1.65 -8.03 -15.09
CA THR A 100 -2.63 -9.12 -15.10
C THR A 100 -3.90 -8.77 -15.87
N HIS A 101 -4.33 -7.51 -15.84
CA HIS A 101 -5.64 -7.13 -16.33
C HIS A 101 -5.63 -6.12 -17.49
N LEU A 102 -4.78 -5.11 -17.46
CA LEU A 102 -4.82 -4.02 -18.44
C LEU A 102 -3.94 -4.28 -19.66
N LEU A 103 -2.70 -4.71 -19.47
CA LEU A 103 -1.79 -4.96 -20.59
C LEU A 103 -2.24 -6.07 -21.54
N PRO A 104 -2.87 -7.17 -21.08
CA PRO A 104 -3.39 -8.18 -22.01
C PRO A 104 -4.48 -7.66 -22.95
N VAL A 105 -5.19 -6.60 -22.55
CA VAL A 105 -6.32 -6.05 -23.33
C VAL A 105 -5.90 -4.83 -24.13
N PHE A 106 -5.21 -3.88 -23.51
CA PHE A 106 -4.91 -2.58 -24.10
C PHE A 106 -3.44 -2.42 -24.54
N GLY A 107 -2.53 -3.27 -24.06
CA GLY A 107 -1.09 -3.08 -24.14
C GLY A 107 -0.56 -2.71 -25.52
N ASP A 108 -1.02 -3.39 -26.55
CA ASP A 108 -0.52 -3.22 -27.92
C ASP A 108 -1.39 -2.27 -28.76
N MET A 109 -2.46 -1.69 -28.16
CA MET A 109 -3.30 -0.71 -28.83
C MET A 109 -2.64 0.66 -28.88
N LYS A 110 -2.82 1.38 -29.99
CA LYS A 110 -2.48 2.81 -30.06
C LYS A 110 -3.37 3.58 -29.10
N VAL A 111 -2.78 4.49 -28.31
CA VAL A 111 -3.48 5.20 -27.23
C VAL A 111 -4.69 5.98 -27.77
N GLU A 112 -4.52 6.61 -28.95
CA GLU A 112 -5.56 7.42 -29.62
C GLU A 112 -6.75 6.58 -30.12
N ARG A 113 -6.58 5.26 -30.20
CA ARG A 113 -7.63 4.32 -30.66
C ARG A 113 -8.42 3.69 -29.51
N ILE A 114 -8.02 3.92 -28.27
CA ILE A 114 -8.75 3.44 -27.10
C ILE A 114 -9.98 4.32 -26.87
N THR A 115 -11.17 3.73 -27.01
CA THR A 115 -12.44 4.45 -26.93
C THR A 115 -13.23 4.10 -25.66
N LEU A 116 -14.18 4.97 -25.28
CA LEU A 116 -15.09 4.73 -24.17
C LEU A 116 -15.84 3.38 -24.29
N PRO A 117 -16.42 2.98 -25.43
CA PRO A 117 -17.07 1.68 -25.56
C PRO A 117 -16.17 0.50 -25.25
N MET A 118 -14.90 0.53 -25.68
CA MET A 118 -13.93 -0.53 -25.38
C MET A 118 -13.67 -0.65 -23.89
N ILE A 119 -13.49 0.48 -23.21
CA ILE A 119 -13.26 0.49 -21.75
C ILE A 119 -14.53 0.05 -21.02
N GLN A 120 -15.71 0.46 -21.49
CA GLN A 120 -16.99 0.05 -20.90
C GLN A 120 -17.20 -1.47 -21.02
N GLU A 121 -16.91 -2.06 -22.18
CA GLU A 121 -16.98 -3.51 -22.38
C GLU A 121 -16.02 -4.25 -21.46
N PHE A 122 -14.79 -3.76 -21.35
CA PHE A 122 -13.79 -4.30 -20.43
C PHE A 122 -14.26 -4.26 -18.97
N VAL A 123 -14.82 -3.12 -18.53
CA VAL A 123 -15.36 -2.98 -17.16
C VAL A 123 -16.56 -3.90 -16.93
N ASN A 124 -17.42 -4.06 -17.92
CA ASN A 124 -18.56 -4.98 -17.83
C ASN A 124 -18.10 -6.44 -17.71
N LYS A 125 -17.07 -6.85 -18.48
CA LYS A 125 -16.44 -8.18 -18.35
C LYS A 125 -15.81 -8.39 -16.98
N LEU A 126 -15.11 -7.40 -16.44
CA LEU A 126 -14.55 -7.48 -15.08
C LEU A 126 -15.65 -7.57 -14.01
N ALA A 127 -16.72 -6.81 -14.18
CA ALA A 127 -17.83 -6.78 -13.23
C ALA A 127 -18.67 -8.07 -13.23
N SER A 128 -18.73 -8.78 -14.35
CA SER A 128 -19.41 -10.08 -14.49
C SER A 128 -18.56 -11.25 -13.98
N ASN A 129 -17.27 -11.05 -13.75
CA ASN A 129 -16.38 -12.10 -13.23
C ASN A 129 -16.58 -12.28 -11.73
N ASP A 130 -17.25 -13.34 -11.32
CA ASP A 130 -17.53 -13.65 -9.89
C ASP A 130 -16.26 -13.85 -9.04
N LYS A 131 -15.12 -14.15 -9.67
CA LYS A 131 -13.81 -14.30 -8.97
C LYS A 131 -13.20 -12.95 -8.61
N LEU A 132 -13.55 -11.88 -9.33
CA LEU A 132 -13.08 -10.52 -9.05
C LEU A 132 -14.05 -9.81 -8.10
N GLY A 133 -13.59 -9.50 -6.89
CA GLY A 133 -14.36 -8.68 -5.95
C GLY A 133 -14.60 -7.27 -6.49
N ARG A 134 -15.76 -6.66 -6.14
CA ARG A 134 -16.15 -5.29 -6.56
C ARG A 134 -15.07 -4.23 -6.32
N VAL A 135 -14.29 -4.40 -5.27
CA VAL A 135 -13.19 -3.47 -4.93
C VAL A 135 -12.05 -3.60 -5.95
N SER A 136 -11.76 -4.83 -6.41
CA SER A 136 -10.65 -5.09 -7.32
C SER A 136 -10.86 -4.47 -8.70
N PHE A 137 -12.03 -4.61 -9.32
CA PHE A 137 -12.25 -4.03 -10.65
C PHE A 137 -12.31 -2.48 -10.63
N ARG A 138 -12.75 -1.87 -9.51
CA ARG A 138 -12.67 -0.41 -9.34
C ARG A 138 -11.23 0.09 -9.25
N ILE A 139 -10.35 -0.67 -8.60
CA ILE A 139 -8.91 -0.37 -8.55
C ILE A 139 -8.32 -0.44 -9.96
N ILE A 140 -8.62 -1.49 -10.71
CA ILE A 140 -8.16 -1.66 -12.10
C ILE A 140 -8.63 -0.49 -12.97
N LEU A 141 -9.91 -0.12 -12.90
CA LEU A 141 -10.43 1.05 -13.61
C LEU A 141 -9.74 2.35 -13.19
N SER A 142 -9.48 2.53 -11.90
CA SER A 142 -8.77 3.72 -11.38
C SER A 142 -7.34 3.80 -11.92
N ILE A 143 -6.64 2.68 -12.05
CA ILE A 143 -5.31 2.63 -12.67
C ILE A 143 -5.40 3.05 -14.14
N ASN A 144 -6.36 2.48 -14.90
CA ASN A 144 -6.57 2.83 -16.31
C ASN A 144 -6.89 4.32 -16.49
N LYS A 145 -7.79 4.87 -15.65
CA LYS A 145 -8.09 6.32 -15.67
C LYS A 145 -6.86 7.19 -15.48
N ARG A 146 -5.98 6.82 -14.54
CA ARG A 146 -4.76 7.58 -14.27
C ARG A 146 -3.75 7.50 -15.42
N ILE A 147 -3.59 6.33 -16.04
CA ILE A 147 -2.71 6.16 -17.21
C ILE A 147 -3.22 6.99 -18.39
N LEU A 148 -4.51 6.93 -18.69
CA LEU A 148 -5.10 7.71 -19.78
C LEU A 148 -5.13 9.22 -19.47
N LYS A 149 -5.28 9.62 -18.20
CA LYS A 149 -5.10 11.02 -17.79
C LYS A 149 -3.68 11.50 -18.03
N TYR A 150 -2.69 10.63 -17.81
CA TYR A 150 -1.30 10.95 -18.12
C TYR A 150 -1.08 11.15 -19.64
N ALA A 151 -1.78 10.37 -20.49
CA ALA A 151 -1.79 10.60 -21.93
C ALA A 151 -2.38 11.97 -22.32
N VAL A 152 -3.42 12.41 -21.63
CA VAL A 152 -3.98 13.78 -21.81
C VAL A 152 -2.94 14.84 -21.40
N ASN A 153 -2.26 14.65 -20.29
CA ASN A 153 -1.22 15.59 -19.81
C ASN A 153 -0.02 15.66 -20.79
N LEU A 154 0.29 14.57 -21.47
CA LEU A 154 1.32 14.51 -22.53
C LEU A 154 0.79 14.98 -23.90
N GLN A 155 -0.46 15.43 -23.99
CA GLN A 155 -1.13 15.88 -25.22
C GLN A 155 -1.19 14.79 -26.34
N ILE A 156 -1.10 13.51 -25.97
CA ILE A 156 -1.27 12.38 -26.90
C ILE A 156 -2.74 12.22 -27.29
N ILE A 157 -3.65 12.45 -26.32
CA ILE A 157 -5.10 12.49 -26.53
C ILE A 157 -5.67 13.75 -25.88
N ASN A 158 -6.78 14.25 -26.42
CA ASN A 158 -7.42 15.49 -25.92
C ASN A 158 -8.33 15.24 -24.70
N VAL A 159 -8.97 14.07 -24.64
CA VAL A 159 -9.94 13.72 -23.61
C VAL A 159 -9.66 12.32 -23.11
N ASN A 160 -9.82 12.11 -21.81
CA ASN A 160 -9.67 10.80 -21.21
C ASN A 160 -10.93 9.94 -21.46
N PRO A 161 -10.88 8.89 -22.29
CA PRO A 161 -12.05 8.08 -22.61
C PRO A 161 -12.57 7.24 -21.42
N ALA A 162 -11.77 7.13 -20.33
CA ALA A 162 -12.19 6.39 -19.14
C ALA A 162 -13.02 7.22 -18.14
N ASP A 163 -13.10 8.55 -18.29
CA ASP A 163 -13.77 9.41 -17.29
C ASP A 163 -15.28 9.16 -17.20
N ASN A 164 -15.93 8.91 -18.35
CA ASN A 164 -17.37 8.71 -18.42
C ASN A 164 -17.81 7.24 -18.36
N VAL A 165 -16.90 6.34 -17.95
CA VAL A 165 -17.22 4.92 -17.79
C VAL A 165 -18.21 4.71 -16.66
N ILE A 166 -19.34 4.05 -17.00
CA ILE A 166 -20.38 3.69 -16.04
C ILE A 166 -19.94 2.46 -15.26
N VAL A 167 -19.83 2.62 -13.95
CA VAL A 167 -19.47 1.51 -13.06
C VAL A 167 -20.72 0.70 -12.72
N PRO A 168 -20.84 -0.58 -13.14
CA PRO A 168 -22.03 -1.37 -12.89
C PRO A 168 -22.37 -1.45 -11.40
N LYS A 169 -23.63 -1.19 -11.06
CA LYS A 169 -24.17 -1.44 -9.72
C LYS A 169 -24.46 -2.93 -9.60
N ASN A 170 -23.65 -3.66 -8.87
CA ASN A 170 -23.88 -5.09 -8.68
C ASN A 170 -25.13 -5.31 -7.82
N LYS A 171 -26.23 -5.77 -8.44
CA LYS A 171 -27.51 -6.03 -7.76
C LYS A 171 -27.41 -7.11 -6.68
N LYS A 172 -26.48 -8.05 -6.80
CA LYS A 172 -26.27 -9.16 -5.83
C LYS A 172 -25.68 -8.69 -4.47
N ASN A 173 -25.14 -7.48 -4.37
CA ASN A 173 -24.48 -6.96 -3.17
C ASN A 173 -25.18 -5.77 -2.50
N ILE A 174 -26.42 -5.43 -2.90
CA ILE A 174 -27.17 -4.32 -2.28
C ILE A 174 -27.61 -4.66 -0.85
N SER A 175 -27.67 -5.95 -0.48
CA SER A 175 -28.21 -6.40 0.81
C SER A 175 -27.18 -6.80 1.88
N LYS A 176 -25.90 -6.84 1.57
CA LYS A 176 -24.90 -7.08 2.61
C LYS A 176 -24.06 -5.82 2.82
N LYS A 177 -24.56 -4.87 3.64
CA LYS A 177 -23.66 -4.05 4.44
C LYS A 177 -22.61 -5.01 4.98
N LYS A 178 -21.33 -4.73 4.70
CA LYS A 178 -20.24 -5.55 5.24
C LYS A 178 -20.36 -5.44 6.76
N GLU A 179 -21.06 -6.39 7.39
CA GLU A 179 -21.09 -6.47 8.83
C GLU A 179 -19.66 -6.48 9.33
N LEU A 180 -19.35 -5.54 10.19
CA LEU A 180 -18.08 -5.51 10.88
C LEU A 180 -17.96 -6.80 11.66
N LYS A 181 -17.01 -7.65 11.23
CA LYS A 181 -16.72 -8.88 11.97
C LYS A 181 -15.88 -8.53 13.19
N PHE A 182 -16.48 -8.58 14.34
CA PHE A 182 -15.84 -8.47 15.65
C PHE A 182 -16.32 -9.61 16.54
N PHE A 183 -15.62 -9.89 17.62
CA PHE A 183 -16.03 -10.90 18.60
C PHE A 183 -17.15 -10.35 19.47
N GLU A 184 -18.25 -11.05 19.53
CA GLU A 184 -19.26 -10.83 20.57
C GLU A 184 -18.70 -11.23 21.94
N THR A 185 -19.29 -10.75 23.02
CA THR A 185 -18.81 -11.00 24.40
C THR A 185 -18.72 -12.50 24.71
N SER A 186 -19.71 -13.29 24.31
CA SER A 186 -19.69 -14.74 24.44
C SER A 186 -18.58 -15.42 23.66
N GLN A 187 -18.39 -15.00 22.39
CA GLN A 187 -17.34 -15.52 21.53
C GLN A 187 -15.94 -15.16 22.04
N LEU A 188 -15.78 -13.95 22.59
CA LEU A 188 -14.53 -13.52 23.19
C LEU A 188 -14.18 -14.34 24.42
N LYS A 189 -15.16 -14.62 25.29
CA LYS A 189 -14.98 -15.51 26.44
C LYS A 189 -14.58 -16.91 25.98
N GLN A 190 -15.33 -17.51 25.06
CA GLN A 190 -15.04 -18.81 24.47
C GLN A 190 -13.62 -18.89 23.88
N PHE A 191 -13.19 -17.83 23.17
CA PHE A 191 -11.84 -17.78 22.61
C PHE A 191 -10.76 -17.70 23.68
N LYS A 192 -10.98 -16.91 24.76
CA LYS A 192 -10.05 -16.84 25.89
C LYS A 192 -9.94 -18.19 26.59
N ASP A 193 -11.06 -18.82 26.90
CA ASP A 193 -11.11 -20.13 27.58
C ASP A 193 -10.35 -21.20 26.74
N TYR A 194 -10.55 -21.18 25.41
CA TYR A 194 -9.77 -22.02 24.50
C TYR A 194 -8.27 -21.72 24.55
N LEU A 195 -7.86 -20.44 24.52
CA LEU A 195 -6.45 -20.07 24.59
C LEU A 195 -5.81 -20.47 25.93
N ASP A 196 -6.59 -20.48 26.99
CA ASP A 196 -6.15 -20.89 28.34
C ASP A 196 -6.00 -22.41 28.46
N SER A 197 -6.78 -23.19 27.66
CA SER A 197 -6.68 -24.65 27.60
C SER A 197 -5.53 -25.18 26.77
N LEU A 198 -4.85 -24.32 25.99
CA LEU A 198 -3.75 -24.76 25.13
C LEU A 198 -2.53 -25.24 25.94
N PRO A 199 -1.82 -26.29 25.45
CA PRO A 199 -0.57 -26.74 26.06
C PRO A 199 0.41 -25.59 26.27
N ASN A 200 1.10 -25.62 27.42
CA ASN A 200 2.03 -24.58 27.85
C ASN A 200 3.35 -24.59 27.09
N THR A 201 3.30 -24.45 25.76
CA THR A 201 4.48 -24.35 24.88
C THR A 201 4.78 -22.89 24.56
N PHE A 202 6.03 -22.55 24.26
CA PHE A 202 6.39 -21.18 23.83
C PHE A 202 5.57 -20.73 22.63
N LYS A 203 5.34 -21.62 21.65
CA LYS A 203 4.53 -21.32 20.44
C LYS A 203 3.09 -20.90 20.79
N ASN A 204 2.42 -21.63 21.66
CA ASN A 204 1.06 -21.32 22.06
C ASN A 204 1.03 -20.03 22.89
N TYR A 205 1.99 -19.85 23.79
CA TYR A 205 2.13 -18.64 24.58
C TYR A 205 2.41 -17.40 23.72
N TYR A 206 3.24 -17.52 22.70
CA TYR A 206 3.47 -16.49 21.68
C TYR A 206 2.16 -16.06 21.02
N HIS A 207 1.38 -17.00 20.49
CA HIS A 207 0.13 -16.67 19.79
C HIS A 207 -0.91 -16.07 20.74
N LYS A 208 -1.06 -16.63 21.93
CA LYS A 208 -1.95 -16.10 22.97
C LYS A 208 -1.58 -14.66 23.31
N THR A 209 -0.31 -14.38 23.58
CA THR A 209 0.17 -13.03 23.89
C THR A 209 -0.08 -12.06 22.74
N LEU A 210 0.19 -12.47 21.48
CA LEU A 210 -0.10 -11.64 20.32
C LEU A 210 -1.59 -11.28 20.22
N TYR A 211 -2.50 -12.26 20.37
CA TYR A 211 -3.94 -12.02 20.27
C TYR A 211 -4.45 -11.11 21.40
N LEU A 212 -4.01 -11.35 22.63
CA LEU A 212 -4.41 -10.53 23.77
C LEU A 212 -3.83 -9.12 23.68
N THR A 213 -2.61 -8.94 23.18
CA THR A 213 -2.03 -7.60 22.92
C THR A 213 -2.84 -6.86 21.87
N LEU A 214 -3.22 -7.51 20.75
CA LEU A 214 -4.06 -6.89 19.74
C LEU A 214 -5.44 -6.49 20.30
N LEU A 215 -6.00 -7.32 21.17
CA LEU A 215 -7.29 -7.06 21.82
C LEU A 215 -7.21 -5.88 22.80
N SER A 216 -6.18 -5.83 23.65
CA SER A 216 -6.06 -4.80 24.69
C SER A 216 -5.64 -3.44 24.18
N THR A 217 -4.98 -3.38 23.00
CA THR A 217 -4.42 -2.15 22.45
C THR A 217 -5.14 -1.64 21.20
N GLY A 218 -5.83 -2.50 20.46
CA GLY A 218 -6.40 -2.19 19.15
C GLY A 218 -5.37 -1.96 18.06
N LEU A 219 -4.12 -2.39 18.24
CA LEU A 219 -3.07 -2.28 17.21
C LEU A 219 -3.44 -2.98 15.92
N ARG A 220 -2.96 -2.45 14.79
CA ARG A 220 -2.95 -3.21 13.54
C ARG A 220 -1.91 -4.32 13.64
N ILE A 221 -2.14 -5.48 12.99
CA ILE A 221 -1.18 -6.59 13.03
C ILE A 221 0.23 -6.17 12.59
N GLY A 222 0.34 -5.28 11.60
CA GLY A 222 1.64 -4.77 11.16
C GLY A 222 2.33 -3.87 12.18
N GLU A 223 1.57 -3.13 13.00
CA GLU A 223 2.08 -2.33 14.11
C GLU A 223 2.56 -3.25 15.25
N ALA A 224 1.73 -4.22 15.65
CA ALA A 224 2.08 -5.16 16.71
C ALA A 224 3.36 -5.96 16.38
N VAL A 225 3.46 -6.50 15.16
CA VAL A 225 4.62 -7.29 14.74
C VAL A 225 5.89 -6.43 14.60
N ALA A 226 5.75 -5.10 14.41
CA ALA A 226 6.87 -4.17 14.33
C ALA A 226 7.43 -3.77 15.70
N LEU A 227 6.73 -4.07 16.81
CA LEU A 227 7.13 -3.65 18.15
C LEU A 227 8.48 -4.23 18.54
N GLU A 228 9.33 -3.36 19.09
CA GLU A 228 10.53 -3.70 19.81
C GLU A 228 10.27 -3.55 21.32
N TRP A 229 11.05 -4.25 22.15
CA TRP A 229 10.92 -4.09 23.60
C TRP A 229 11.25 -2.67 24.07
N SER A 230 12.03 -1.92 23.31
CA SER A 230 12.28 -0.49 23.54
C SER A 230 11.07 0.41 23.29
N ASP A 231 10.07 -0.05 22.53
CA ASP A 231 8.84 0.70 22.31
C ASP A 231 7.83 0.51 23.44
N ILE A 232 8.10 -0.38 24.40
CA ILE A 232 7.18 -0.72 25.50
C ILE A 232 7.78 -0.31 26.84
N ASP A 233 7.15 0.67 27.45
CA ASP A 233 7.42 1.05 28.84
C ASP A 233 6.53 0.23 29.77
N LEU A 234 7.09 -0.86 30.32
CA LEU A 234 6.37 -1.77 31.21
C LEU A 234 6.23 -1.20 32.63
N ASP A 235 6.97 -0.18 33.01
CA ASP A 235 6.92 0.42 34.33
C ASP A 235 5.79 1.47 34.38
N ASN A 236 5.67 2.28 33.35
CA ASN A 236 4.62 3.29 33.25
C ASN A 236 3.40 2.81 32.46
N GLY A 237 3.43 1.61 31.86
CA GLY A 237 2.29 1.01 31.14
C GLY A 237 1.95 1.70 29.83
N TYR A 238 2.95 1.94 28.97
CA TYR A 238 2.76 2.55 27.65
C TYR A 238 3.39 1.73 26.51
N ILE A 239 2.79 1.83 25.34
CA ILE A 239 3.36 1.37 24.07
C ILE A 239 3.48 2.56 23.13
N ASP A 240 4.67 2.80 22.59
CA ASP A 240 4.93 3.80 21.55
C ASP A 240 4.80 3.15 20.17
N VAL A 241 3.78 3.56 19.43
CA VAL A 241 3.47 3.03 18.09
C VAL A 241 4.01 3.99 17.04
N ASN A 242 5.19 3.72 16.52
CA ASN A 242 5.92 4.61 15.60
C ASN A 242 6.25 3.95 14.26
N LYS A 243 6.05 2.63 14.13
CA LYS A 243 6.41 1.84 12.94
C LYS A 243 5.41 0.74 12.63
N THR A 244 5.46 0.23 11.40
CA THR A 244 4.65 -0.89 10.94
C THR A 244 5.44 -1.75 9.96
N VAL A 245 5.21 -3.07 9.95
CA VAL A 245 5.84 -3.98 8.99
C VAL A 245 5.12 -3.91 7.64
N ALA A 246 5.88 -3.67 6.58
CA ALA A 246 5.45 -3.91 5.21
C ALA A 246 5.69 -5.37 4.85
N PHE A 247 4.68 -6.22 5.03
CA PHE A 247 4.80 -7.67 4.87
C PHE A 247 5.26 -8.13 3.48
N SER A 248 5.09 -7.32 2.44
CA SER A 248 5.58 -7.62 1.09
C SER A 248 7.11 -7.60 0.96
N ARG A 249 7.79 -6.85 1.83
CA ARG A 249 9.24 -6.70 1.85
C ARG A 249 9.90 -7.20 3.14
N MET A 250 9.07 -7.54 4.14
CA MET A 250 9.53 -7.89 5.49
C MET A 250 10.41 -6.80 6.13
N GLU A 251 10.07 -5.54 5.86
CA GLU A 251 10.77 -4.34 6.34
C GLU A 251 9.83 -3.46 7.16
N THR A 252 10.39 -2.71 8.11
CA THR A 252 9.66 -1.67 8.83
C THR A 252 9.59 -0.39 8.01
N ASN A 253 8.42 0.20 8.00
CA ASN A 253 8.20 1.56 7.53
C ASN A 253 7.65 2.42 8.67
N SER A 254 7.86 3.73 8.60
CA SER A 254 7.10 4.66 9.43
C SER A 254 5.61 4.44 9.26
N THR A 255 4.82 4.78 10.24
CA THR A 255 3.36 4.72 10.13
C THR A 255 2.86 5.50 8.91
N LYS A 256 1.70 5.12 8.37
CA LYS A 256 1.18 5.70 7.10
C LYS A 256 0.83 7.20 7.18
N SER A 257 0.63 7.73 8.39
CA SER A 257 0.25 9.12 8.67
C SER A 257 0.81 9.53 10.02
N GLU A 258 0.94 10.83 10.26
CA GLU A 258 1.30 11.38 11.59
C GLU A 258 0.38 10.87 12.70
N ALA A 259 -0.93 10.75 12.43
CA ALA A 259 -1.89 10.16 13.35
C ALA A 259 -1.60 8.68 13.68
N GLY A 260 -0.73 8.02 12.91
CA GLY A 260 -0.25 6.67 13.19
C GLY A 260 0.77 6.63 14.32
N ASN A 261 1.55 7.70 14.52
CA ASN A 261 2.49 7.82 15.64
C ASN A 261 1.71 8.20 16.90
N ARG A 262 1.71 7.32 17.87
CA ARG A 262 0.91 7.51 19.09
C ARG A 262 1.43 6.68 20.25
N LYS A 263 1.24 7.19 21.46
CA LYS A 263 1.42 6.42 22.71
C LYS A 263 0.07 5.86 23.15
N ILE A 264 0.04 4.57 23.45
CA ILE A 264 -1.14 3.86 23.91
C ILE A 264 -0.89 3.38 25.34
N SER A 265 -1.73 3.81 26.29
CA SER A 265 -1.73 3.25 27.65
C SER A 265 -2.23 1.81 27.62
N ILE A 266 -1.62 0.94 28.44
CA ILE A 266 -2.00 -0.45 28.62
C ILE A 266 -2.33 -0.73 30.10
N ASP A 267 -3.28 -1.63 30.32
CA ASP A 267 -3.72 -2.00 31.65
C ASP A 267 -2.71 -2.91 32.37
N LYS A 268 -2.85 -3.01 33.70
CA LYS A 268 -1.93 -3.77 34.56
C LYS A 268 -1.83 -5.25 34.16
N ASN A 269 -2.93 -5.87 33.68
CA ASN A 269 -2.92 -7.27 33.27
C ASN A 269 -2.11 -7.45 31.97
N THR A 270 -2.25 -6.50 31.04
CA THR A 270 -1.47 -6.48 29.80
C THR A 270 0.03 -6.27 30.10
N VAL A 271 0.38 -5.39 31.04
CA VAL A 271 1.76 -5.21 31.50
C VAL A 271 2.33 -6.51 32.07
N LEU A 272 1.59 -7.15 33.00
CA LEU A 272 2.03 -8.41 33.60
C LEU A 272 2.21 -9.51 32.55
N MET A 273 1.25 -9.66 31.65
CA MET A 273 1.33 -10.62 30.55
C MET A 273 2.59 -10.39 29.69
N LEU A 274 2.88 -9.14 29.32
CA LEU A 274 4.06 -8.81 28.51
C LEU A 274 5.38 -9.01 29.27
N ARG A 275 5.43 -8.74 30.59
CA ARG A 275 6.60 -9.05 31.43
C ARG A 275 6.89 -10.56 31.45
N LEU A 276 5.89 -11.38 31.71
CA LEU A 276 5.99 -12.84 31.71
C LEU A 276 6.39 -13.37 30.33
N TYR A 277 5.82 -12.79 29.26
CA TYR A 277 6.17 -13.16 27.90
C TYR A 277 7.62 -12.83 27.55
N LYS A 278 8.12 -11.65 27.95
CA LYS A 278 9.50 -11.22 27.76
C LYS A 278 10.49 -12.20 28.40
N ALA A 279 10.24 -12.57 29.64
CA ALA A 279 11.08 -13.52 30.36
C ALA A 279 11.08 -14.90 29.66
N ARG A 280 9.93 -15.38 29.24
CA ARG A 280 9.80 -16.68 28.56
C ARG A 280 10.39 -16.68 27.15
N GLN A 281 10.26 -15.56 26.42
CA GLN A 281 10.91 -15.39 25.12
C GLN A 281 12.45 -15.45 25.29
N TYR A 282 12.97 -14.74 26.27
CA TYR A 282 14.41 -14.75 26.56
C TYR A 282 14.90 -16.17 26.85
N GLN A 283 14.23 -16.89 27.77
CA GLN A 283 14.55 -18.27 28.10
C GLN A 283 14.56 -19.17 26.85
N CYS A 284 13.48 -19.16 26.05
CA CYS A 284 13.37 -19.93 24.85
C CYS A 284 14.48 -19.62 23.83
N PHE A 285 14.85 -18.36 23.70
CA PHE A 285 15.89 -17.93 22.75
C PHE A 285 17.28 -18.39 23.19
N MET A 286 17.56 -18.39 24.50
CA MET A 286 18.80 -18.95 25.07
C MET A 286 18.88 -20.46 24.87
N GLU A 287 17.81 -21.20 25.17
CA GLU A 287 17.75 -22.67 25.03
C GLU A 287 17.98 -23.14 23.57
N HIS A 288 17.52 -22.33 22.59
CA HIS A 288 17.64 -22.69 21.17
C HIS A 288 18.77 -21.95 20.43
N SER A 289 19.63 -21.21 21.16
CA SER A 289 20.72 -20.42 20.60
C SER A 289 20.29 -19.47 19.45
N TYR A 290 19.10 -18.88 19.56
CA TYR A 290 18.62 -17.92 18.59
C TYR A 290 19.41 -16.60 18.65
N SER A 291 19.52 -15.93 17.50
CA SER A 291 20.26 -14.68 17.41
C SER A 291 19.73 -13.61 18.37
N SER A 292 20.63 -12.99 19.15
CA SER A 292 20.31 -11.88 20.06
C SER A 292 19.62 -10.70 19.35
N LYS A 293 19.90 -10.51 18.06
CA LYS A 293 19.20 -9.50 17.23
C LYS A 293 17.69 -9.70 17.17
N MET A 294 17.22 -10.94 17.30
CA MET A 294 15.79 -11.26 17.29
C MET A 294 15.11 -11.01 18.63
N ALA A 295 15.87 -11.12 19.72
CA ALA A 295 15.37 -10.88 21.08
C ALA A 295 14.93 -9.42 21.33
N LYS A 296 15.37 -8.49 20.50
CA LYS A 296 14.94 -7.08 20.56
C LYS A 296 13.45 -6.91 20.13
N TYR A 297 12.92 -7.79 19.27
CA TYR A 297 11.55 -7.71 18.75
C TYR A 297 10.58 -8.49 19.62
N VAL A 298 9.45 -7.86 19.95
CA VAL A 298 8.42 -8.46 20.82
C VAL A 298 7.85 -9.74 20.21
N PHE A 299 7.47 -9.69 18.95
CA PHE A 299 6.82 -10.82 18.26
C PHE A 299 7.73 -11.46 17.19
N SER A 300 9.02 -11.57 17.45
CA SER A 300 9.92 -12.46 16.71
C SER A 300 9.64 -13.92 17.10
N ASN A 301 9.72 -14.84 16.14
CA ASN A 301 9.54 -16.27 16.38
C ASN A 301 10.85 -17.06 16.49
N GLY A 302 11.98 -16.37 16.63
CA GLY A 302 13.31 -16.96 16.70
C GLY A 302 13.94 -17.30 15.33
N PHE A 303 13.14 -17.54 14.31
CA PHE A 303 13.60 -17.80 12.93
C PHE A 303 13.58 -16.56 12.05
N ASN A 304 12.57 -15.73 12.22
CA ASN A 304 12.38 -14.49 11.47
C ASN A 304 12.14 -13.33 12.41
N ILE A 305 12.74 -12.20 12.09
CA ILE A 305 12.48 -10.93 12.80
C ILE A 305 10.99 -10.61 12.75
N TYR A 306 10.40 -10.67 11.55
CA TYR A 306 8.97 -10.45 11.33
C TYR A 306 8.32 -11.74 10.84
N PRO A 307 7.31 -12.27 11.55
CA PRO A 307 6.58 -13.46 11.12
C PRO A 307 5.78 -13.16 9.85
N ASN A 308 5.64 -14.17 8.99
CA ASN A 308 4.84 -14.06 7.77
C ASN A 308 3.35 -13.91 8.13
N ARG A 309 2.70 -12.85 7.57
CA ARG A 309 1.29 -12.53 7.83
C ARG A 309 0.34 -13.67 7.44
N THR A 310 0.61 -14.34 6.33
CA THR A 310 -0.23 -15.44 5.86
C THR A 310 -0.18 -16.61 6.85
N ASN A 311 1.01 -16.94 7.34
CA ASN A 311 1.17 -18.00 8.34
C ASN A 311 0.49 -17.65 9.66
N LEU A 312 0.62 -16.40 10.13
CA LEU A 312 -0.10 -15.94 11.31
C LEU A 312 -1.62 -16.07 11.14
N GLN A 313 -2.15 -15.68 9.96
CA GLN A 313 -3.59 -15.79 9.67
C GLN A 313 -4.05 -17.23 9.58
N LEU A 314 -3.23 -18.15 9.04
CA LEU A 314 -3.53 -19.58 9.00
C LEU A 314 -3.61 -20.16 10.41
N VAL A 315 -2.66 -19.81 11.30
CA VAL A 315 -2.66 -20.26 12.70
C VAL A 315 -3.88 -19.70 13.44
N LEU A 316 -4.18 -18.41 13.29
CA LEU A 316 -5.39 -17.80 13.85
C LEU A 316 -6.65 -18.54 13.38
N THR A 317 -6.76 -18.83 12.09
CA THR A 317 -7.91 -19.56 11.52
C THR A 317 -8.03 -20.96 12.11
N LYS A 318 -6.90 -21.66 12.34
CA LYS A 318 -6.88 -22.96 13.01
C LYS A 318 -7.39 -22.86 14.46
N HIS A 319 -6.88 -21.90 15.24
CA HIS A 319 -7.29 -21.68 16.62
C HIS A 319 -8.79 -21.34 16.72
N LEU A 320 -9.30 -20.46 15.85
CA LEU A 320 -10.72 -20.11 15.81
C LEU A 320 -11.61 -21.34 15.50
N LYS A 321 -11.19 -22.17 14.53
CA LYS A 321 -11.90 -23.42 14.20
C LYS A 321 -11.91 -24.38 15.39
N GLN A 322 -10.79 -24.55 16.08
CA GLN A 322 -10.68 -25.42 17.26
C GLN A 322 -11.49 -24.88 18.46
N ALA A 323 -11.61 -23.57 18.56
CA ALA A 323 -12.49 -22.91 19.54
C ALA A 323 -13.99 -22.93 19.14
N GLY A 324 -14.38 -23.54 18.01
CA GLY A 324 -15.78 -23.53 17.55
C GLY A 324 -16.28 -22.17 17.07
N LEU A 325 -15.39 -21.26 16.69
CA LEU A 325 -15.71 -19.89 16.32
C LEU A 325 -15.68 -19.66 14.80
N PRO A 326 -16.44 -18.69 14.28
CA PRO A 326 -16.40 -18.32 12.90
C PRO A 326 -15.02 -17.74 12.49
N ARG A 327 -14.76 -17.69 11.20
CA ARG A 327 -13.50 -17.14 10.69
C ARG A 327 -13.44 -15.64 10.88
N PHE A 328 -12.47 -15.18 11.67
CA PHE A 328 -12.08 -13.79 11.84
C PHE A 328 -10.70 -13.51 11.24
N THR A 329 -10.45 -12.23 10.94
CA THR A 329 -9.12 -11.73 10.60
C THR A 329 -8.54 -10.97 11.79
N PHE A 330 -7.25 -10.66 11.77
CA PHE A 330 -6.62 -9.82 12.81
C PHE A 330 -7.32 -8.47 13.01
N HIS A 331 -8.00 -7.94 11.99
CA HIS A 331 -8.77 -6.70 12.12
C HIS A 331 -9.96 -6.84 13.07
N ALA A 332 -10.47 -8.06 13.27
CA ALA A 332 -11.55 -8.31 14.21
C ALA A 332 -11.17 -7.97 15.65
N PHE A 333 -9.93 -8.23 16.08
CA PHE A 333 -9.44 -7.83 17.41
C PHE A 333 -9.53 -6.33 17.63
N ARG A 334 -9.11 -5.54 16.62
CA ARG A 334 -9.18 -4.08 16.66
C ARG A 334 -10.63 -3.58 16.67
N HIS A 335 -11.51 -4.21 15.90
CA HIS A 335 -12.94 -3.89 15.92
C HIS A 335 -13.59 -4.24 17.25
N THR A 336 -13.21 -5.38 17.84
CA THR A 336 -13.67 -5.77 19.18
C THR A 336 -13.18 -4.79 20.23
N HIS A 337 -11.89 -4.40 20.21
CA HIS A 337 -11.34 -3.38 21.10
C HIS A 337 -12.14 -2.07 21.02
N ALA A 338 -12.39 -1.58 19.82
CA ALA A 338 -13.15 -0.35 19.61
C ALA A 338 -14.60 -0.47 20.09
N SER A 339 -15.25 -1.60 19.80
CA SER A 339 -16.62 -1.87 20.26
C SER A 339 -16.72 -1.89 21.79
N LEU A 340 -15.79 -2.59 22.46
CA LEU A 340 -15.74 -2.65 23.92
C LEU A 340 -15.56 -1.27 24.56
N LEU A 341 -14.66 -0.44 24.01
CA LEU A 341 -14.43 0.91 24.52
C LEU A 341 -15.62 1.83 24.28
N LEU A 342 -16.25 1.78 23.10
CA LEU A 342 -17.46 2.56 22.81
C LEU A 342 -18.62 2.15 23.72
N ASN A 343 -18.80 0.85 23.96
CA ASN A 343 -19.81 0.36 24.89
C ASN A 343 -19.53 0.80 26.34
N ALA A 344 -18.26 0.93 26.70
CA ALA A 344 -17.83 1.49 27.99
C ALA A 344 -17.93 3.02 28.09
N GLY A 345 -18.30 3.73 27.01
CA GLY A 345 -18.54 5.17 27.02
C GLY A 345 -17.40 6.07 26.56
N ILE A 346 -16.32 5.53 25.98
CA ILE A 346 -15.24 6.37 25.43
C ILE A 346 -15.77 7.28 24.30
N GLY A 347 -15.27 8.51 24.22
CA GLY A 347 -15.60 9.42 23.12
C GLY A 347 -14.99 8.98 21.79
N TYR A 348 -15.64 9.36 20.69
CA TYR A 348 -15.15 9.02 19.33
C TYR A 348 -13.78 9.62 19.03
N LYS A 349 -13.45 10.78 19.59
CA LYS A 349 -12.17 11.46 19.36
C LYS A 349 -11.03 10.75 20.09
N GLU A 350 -11.24 10.35 21.32
CA GLU A 350 -10.30 9.56 22.11
C GLU A 350 -10.05 8.19 21.44
N LEU A 351 -11.12 7.55 20.95
CA LEU A 351 -11.02 6.30 20.20
C LEU A 351 -10.27 6.49 18.88
N GLN A 352 -10.54 7.58 18.14
CA GLN A 352 -9.81 7.94 16.92
C GLN A 352 -8.31 8.01 17.19
N HIS A 353 -7.91 8.74 18.23
CA HIS A 353 -6.51 8.88 18.63
C HIS A 353 -5.90 7.54 19.02
N ARG A 354 -6.55 6.78 19.88
CA ARG A 354 -6.09 5.46 20.33
C ARG A 354 -5.89 4.48 19.17
N LEU A 355 -6.80 4.47 18.22
CA LEU A 355 -6.69 3.63 17.02
C LEU A 355 -5.71 4.19 15.96
N GLY A 356 -5.37 5.48 15.99
CA GLY A 356 -4.56 6.12 14.96
C GLY A 356 -5.29 6.18 13.62
N HIS A 357 -6.55 6.65 13.64
CA HIS A 357 -7.30 6.98 12.44
C HIS A 357 -7.00 8.42 12.03
N SER A 358 -6.74 8.65 10.74
CA SER A 358 -6.39 9.98 10.22
C SER A 358 -7.55 10.99 10.31
N THR A 359 -8.79 10.52 10.31
CA THR A 359 -9.98 11.37 10.41
C THR A 359 -10.99 10.79 11.39
N LEU A 360 -11.78 11.68 12.02
CA LEU A 360 -12.89 11.29 12.90
C LEU A 360 -13.97 10.54 12.10
N ALA A 361 -14.24 10.97 10.87
CA ALA A 361 -15.19 10.32 9.99
C ALA A 361 -14.87 8.82 9.81
N MET A 362 -13.60 8.44 9.68
CA MET A 362 -13.20 7.03 9.57
C MET A 362 -13.64 6.21 10.80
N THR A 363 -13.58 6.79 11.99
CA THR A 363 -14.02 6.14 13.22
C THR A 363 -15.56 6.07 13.28
N MET A 364 -16.23 7.19 13.00
CA MET A 364 -17.69 7.28 13.02
C MET A 364 -18.33 6.37 11.97
N ASP A 365 -17.87 6.42 10.70
CA ASP A 365 -18.42 5.57 9.63
C ASP A 365 -18.27 4.07 9.93
N THR A 366 -17.20 3.71 10.64
CA THR A 366 -16.93 2.32 10.98
C THR A 366 -17.84 1.85 12.13
N TYR A 367 -18.08 2.68 13.15
CA TYR A 367 -18.69 2.27 14.43
C TYR A 367 -20.02 2.97 14.76
N SER A 368 -20.57 3.82 13.87
CA SER A 368 -21.82 4.56 14.12
C SER A 368 -23.04 3.67 14.41
N HIS A 369 -23.03 2.45 13.87
CA HIS A 369 -24.12 1.50 14.14
C HIS A 369 -24.19 1.04 15.61
N LEU A 370 -23.05 1.09 16.34
CA LEU A 370 -23.00 0.75 17.78
C LEU A 370 -23.54 1.88 18.65
N SER A 371 -23.61 3.12 18.14
CA SER A 371 -24.12 4.27 18.89
C SER A 371 -25.66 4.41 18.84
N LYS A 372 -26.32 3.74 17.89
CA LYS A 372 -27.79 3.79 17.79
C LYS A 372 -28.51 3.16 18.98
N GLU A 373 -27.89 2.19 19.63
CA GLU A 373 -28.43 1.64 20.90
C GLU A 373 -28.34 2.62 22.08
N LYS A 374 -27.38 3.57 22.01
CA LYS A 374 -27.18 4.62 23.04
C LYS A 374 -28.06 5.86 22.87
N GLU A 375 -28.83 5.97 21.81
CA GLU A 375 -29.80 7.06 21.65
C GLU A 375 -30.86 7.03 22.77
N LYS A 376 -31.16 5.83 23.30
CA LYS A 376 -32.00 5.63 24.50
C LYS A 376 -31.32 6.09 25.78
N ASP A 377 -30.00 6.13 25.84
CA ASP A 377 -29.24 6.52 27.02
C ASP A 377 -29.09 8.05 27.15
N ALA A 378 -29.45 8.82 26.12
CA ALA A 378 -29.37 10.29 26.18
C ALA A 378 -30.21 10.87 27.31
N VAL A 379 -31.37 10.29 27.59
CA VAL A 379 -32.23 10.66 28.72
C VAL A 379 -31.52 10.38 30.05
N ASN A 380 -30.93 9.21 30.20
CA ASN A 380 -30.18 8.81 31.40
C ASN A 380 -28.95 9.70 31.64
N PHE A 381 -28.29 10.16 30.59
CA PHE A 381 -27.18 11.13 30.69
C PHE A 381 -27.66 12.50 31.17
N PHE A 382 -28.80 12.96 30.65
CA PHE A 382 -29.42 14.21 31.11
C PHE A 382 -29.85 14.12 32.56
N GLU A 383 -30.57 13.04 32.98
CA GLU A 383 -30.98 12.81 34.34
C GLU A 383 -29.80 12.78 35.32
N LYS A 384 -28.70 12.09 34.96
CA LYS A 384 -27.47 12.08 35.78
C LYS A 384 -26.82 13.45 35.87
N ALA A 385 -26.83 14.23 34.79
CA ALA A 385 -26.28 15.59 34.78
C ALA A 385 -27.12 16.51 35.70
N MET A 386 -28.44 16.38 35.63
CA MET A 386 -29.35 17.15 36.49
C MET A 386 -29.30 16.74 37.97
N ALA A 387 -29.06 15.45 38.27
CA ALA A 387 -28.91 14.95 39.61
C ALA A 387 -27.61 15.41 40.32
N ASN A 388 -26.64 15.93 39.56
CA ASN A 388 -25.37 16.47 40.07
C ASN A 388 -25.35 18.01 40.17
N LEU A 389 -26.48 18.68 39.87
CA LEU A 389 -26.70 20.11 40.08
C LEU A 389 -27.45 20.37 41.38
#